data_a9096670db65ecffb4dec74bac63f99b
#
_entry.id   a9096670db65ecffb4dec74bac63f99b
#
_cell.length_a   1.000
_cell.length_b   1.000
_cell.length_c   1.000
_cell.angle_alpha   90.00
_cell.angle_beta   90.00
_cell.angle_gamma   90.00
#
_symmetry.space_group_name_H-M   'P 1'
#
loop_
_entity.id
_entity.type
_entity.pdbx_description
1 polymer ?
#
loop_
_entity_poly.entity_id
_entity_poly.type
_entity_poly.pdbx_seq_one_letter_code
_entity_poly.pdbx_strand_id
1 'polypeptide(L)'
;MKNFTLTLNIVLLAAVAFLYLKIFSGNKPVGSSTSIHTKDTSLLASALNENAIAFVELDSLYEKISMIKSRRLDLEKEQKAIETEWRNGMTGLQNRANEFQKKGNAITQQEAEKFQGELQQAQQQIEAKKQGQTQSLSEKSYKFMDDIQTKLKDFLADYNKDKKYQYILTTGTGMDYMLYKDDSLNVTDDVIKGMNIKLSEKK
;
A
#
# COMPACT_ATOMS: atom_id res chain seq x y z
N MET A 1 19.79 46.34 32.83
CA MET A 1 19.28 45.30 31.91
C MET A 1 17.80 44.91 32.15
N LYS A 2 17.20 45.21 33.30
CA LYS A 2 15.76 44.89 33.59
C LYS A 2 14.75 45.71 32.76
N ASN A 3 15.12 46.91 32.30
CA ASN A 3 14.18 47.78 31.56
C ASN A 3 14.16 47.48 30.05
N PHE A 4 15.17 46.81 29.51
CA PHE A 4 15.25 46.45 28.09
C PHE A 4 14.29 45.32 27.74
N THR A 5 14.17 44.32 28.62
CA THR A 5 13.20 43.20 28.43
C THR A 5 11.74 43.65 28.57
N LEU A 6 11.50 44.67 29.43
CA LEU A 6 10.16 45.21 29.59
C LEU A 6 9.70 46.00 28.35
N THR A 7 10.61 46.82 27.78
CA THR A 7 10.34 47.57 26.54
C THR A 7 10.17 46.65 25.34
N LEU A 8 10.94 45.56 25.23
CA LEU A 8 10.82 44.56 24.16
C LEU A 8 9.46 43.82 24.20
N ASN A 9 9.00 43.47 25.40
CA ASN A 9 7.70 42.83 25.57
C ASN A 9 6.52 43.75 25.24
N ILE A 10 6.61 45.05 25.57
CA ILE A 10 5.58 46.03 25.22
C ILE A 10 5.49 46.22 23.71
N VAL A 11 6.63 46.29 23.01
CA VAL A 11 6.67 46.41 21.55
C VAL A 11 6.10 45.15 20.87
N LEU A 12 6.38 43.95 21.41
CA LEU A 12 5.83 42.68 20.90
C LEU A 12 4.32 42.64 21.07
N LEU A 13 3.78 43.01 22.23
CA LEU A 13 2.34 43.08 22.49
C LEU A 13 1.64 44.08 21.58
N ALA A 14 2.25 45.24 21.32
CA ALA A 14 1.72 46.23 20.39
C ALA A 14 1.69 45.71 18.94
N ALA A 15 2.71 44.99 18.51
CA ALA A 15 2.76 44.35 17.18
C ALA A 15 1.70 43.26 17.01
N VAL A 16 1.47 42.44 18.03
CA VAL A 16 0.41 41.40 18.03
C VAL A 16 -0.97 42.05 18.00
N ALA A 17 -1.21 43.09 18.80
CA ALA A 17 -2.48 43.81 18.79
C ALA A 17 -2.74 44.50 17.43
N PHE A 18 -1.73 45.05 16.80
CA PHE A 18 -1.84 45.66 15.47
C PHE A 18 -2.17 44.60 14.38
N LEU A 19 -1.53 43.43 14.42
CA LEU A 19 -1.85 42.32 13.55
C LEU A 19 -3.30 41.82 13.75
N TYR A 20 -3.74 41.71 15.00
CA TYR A 20 -5.09 41.32 15.34
C TYR A 20 -6.15 42.28 14.80
N LEU A 21 -5.89 43.60 14.92
CA LEU A 21 -6.76 44.62 14.35
C LEU A 21 -6.77 44.64 12.84
N LYS A 22 -5.65 44.32 12.17
CA LYS A 22 -5.58 44.22 10.71
C LYS A 22 -6.36 42.99 10.21
N ILE A 23 -6.30 41.84 10.88
CA ILE A 23 -6.98 40.61 10.50
C ILE A 23 -8.48 40.71 10.80
N PHE A 24 -8.88 41.26 11.95
CA PHE A 24 -10.26 41.33 12.38
C PHE A 24 -11.04 42.54 11.85
N SER A 25 -10.35 43.61 11.44
CA SER A 25 -10.98 44.83 10.89
C SER A 25 -11.22 44.81 9.39
N GLY A 26 -10.93 43.67 8.73
CA GLY A 26 -11.07 43.45 7.27
C GLY A 26 -12.42 42.96 6.80
N ASN A 27 -13.37 42.67 7.68
CA ASN A 27 -14.73 42.22 7.29
C ASN A 27 -15.71 43.41 7.32
N LYS A 28 -15.71 44.21 6.27
CA LYS A 28 -16.89 44.99 5.93
C LYS A 28 -17.84 44.06 5.17
N PRO A 29 -19.12 43.92 5.61
CA PRO A 29 -20.12 43.28 4.77
C PRO A 29 -20.34 44.17 3.53
N VAL A 30 -19.86 43.75 2.38
CA VAL A 30 -20.25 44.35 1.10
C VAL A 30 -21.66 43.85 0.82
N GLY A 31 -22.62 44.62 1.32
CA GLY A 31 -23.97 44.57 0.81
C GLY A 31 -24.01 45.23 -0.56
N SER A 32 -23.74 44.49 -1.60
CA SER A 32 -24.13 44.81 -2.97
C SER A 32 -25.13 43.77 -3.41
N SER A 33 -26.41 44.14 -3.30
CA SER A 33 -27.51 43.51 -4.02
C SER A 33 -27.26 43.72 -5.52
N THR A 34 -26.37 42.91 -6.10
CA THR A 34 -26.37 42.71 -7.54
C THR A 34 -27.35 41.57 -7.79
N SER A 35 -28.51 41.92 -8.30
CA SER A 35 -29.44 40.98 -8.90
C SER A 35 -28.73 40.28 -10.05
N ILE A 36 -28.07 39.15 -9.72
CA ILE A 36 -27.56 38.23 -10.72
C ILE A 36 -28.79 37.58 -11.33
N HIS A 37 -28.99 37.87 -12.59
CA HIS A 37 -30.00 37.23 -13.41
C HIS A 37 -29.90 35.71 -13.26
N THR A 38 -30.96 35.10 -12.72
CA THR A 38 -31.18 33.68 -12.46
C THR A 38 -31.14 32.78 -13.72
N LYS A 39 -30.43 33.17 -14.76
CA LYS A 39 -30.31 32.38 -16.00
C LYS A 39 -29.02 31.56 -16.09
N ASP A 40 -27.98 31.90 -15.28
CA ASP A 40 -26.69 31.19 -15.38
C ASP A 40 -26.50 30.15 -14.28
N THR A 41 -27.34 30.14 -13.24
CA THR A 41 -27.25 29.15 -12.15
C THR A 41 -27.64 27.75 -12.61
N SER A 42 -28.50 27.64 -13.63
CA SER A 42 -28.88 26.32 -14.19
C SER A 42 -27.76 25.70 -15.02
N LEU A 43 -26.86 26.51 -15.60
CA LEU A 43 -25.71 26.05 -16.36
C LEU A 43 -24.57 25.62 -15.41
N LEU A 44 -24.41 26.30 -14.25
CA LEU A 44 -23.46 25.91 -13.22
C LEU A 44 -23.92 24.66 -12.44
N ALA A 45 -25.21 24.54 -12.14
CA ALA A 45 -25.76 23.34 -11.53
C ALA A 45 -25.74 22.12 -12.46
N SER A 46 -25.83 22.35 -13.78
CA SER A 46 -25.69 21.29 -14.79
C SER A 46 -24.23 20.90 -15.06
N ALA A 47 -23.25 21.72 -14.63
CA ALA A 47 -21.83 21.43 -14.74
C ALA A 47 -21.25 20.71 -13.51
N LEU A 48 -21.97 20.72 -12.39
CA LEU A 48 -21.66 19.86 -11.25
C LEU A 48 -22.32 18.50 -11.54
N ASN A 49 -21.57 17.61 -12.23
CA ASN A 49 -21.97 16.22 -12.30
C ASN A 49 -22.25 15.72 -10.90
N GLU A 50 -23.47 15.28 -10.65
CA GLU A 50 -23.88 14.67 -9.34
C GLU A 50 -22.98 13.50 -8.95
N ASN A 51 -22.16 12.97 -9.88
CA ASN A 51 -21.25 11.86 -9.73
C ASN A 51 -19.79 12.23 -10.02
N ALA A 52 -19.28 13.36 -9.49
CA ALA A 52 -17.90 13.78 -9.71
C ALA A 52 -16.87 12.80 -9.10
N ILE A 53 -17.25 12.04 -8.08
CA ILE A 53 -16.38 11.15 -7.32
C ILE A 53 -17.03 9.75 -7.24
N ALA A 54 -16.22 8.71 -7.39
CA ALA A 54 -16.57 7.34 -7.06
C ALA A 54 -15.46 6.73 -6.20
N PHE A 55 -15.73 5.59 -5.57
CA PHE A 55 -14.70 4.86 -4.86
C PHE A 55 -14.76 3.35 -5.11
N VAL A 56 -13.61 2.70 -4.90
CA VAL A 56 -13.42 1.27 -5.03
C VAL A 56 -12.74 0.73 -3.78
N GLU A 57 -13.24 -0.36 -3.23
CA GLU A 57 -12.67 -1.03 -2.05
C GLU A 57 -11.59 -2.03 -2.48
N LEU A 58 -10.32 -1.72 -2.20
CA LEU A 58 -9.18 -2.55 -2.60
C LEU A 58 -9.24 -3.95 -1.99
N ASP A 59 -9.66 -4.07 -0.72
CA ASP A 59 -9.77 -5.37 -0.06
C ASP A 59 -10.75 -6.28 -0.80
N SER A 60 -11.90 -5.74 -1.20
CA SER A 60 -12.90 -6.43 -2.01
C SER A 60 -12.36 -6.83 -3.38
N LEU A 61 -11.55 -5.97 -4.04
CA LEU A 61 -10.89 -6.30 -5.31
C LEU A 61 -9.92 -7.47 -5.13
N TYR A 62 -9.09 -7.44 -4.10
CA TYR A 62 -8.09 -8.49 -3.83
C TYR A 62 -8.72 -9.84 -3.51
N GLU A 63 -9.89 -9.85 -2.89
CA GLU A 63 -10.59 -11.07 -2.53
C GLU A 63 -11.44 -11.64 -3.67
N LYS A 64 -12.08 -10.79 -4.48
CA LYS A 64 -13.11 -11.20 -5.45
C LYS A 64 -12.62 -11.26 -6.89
N ILE A 65 -11.48 -10.63 -7.22
CA ILE A 65 -10.87 -10.80 -8.55
C ILE A 65 -10.14 -12.14 -8.60
N SER A 66 -10.64 -13.07 -9.41
CA SER A 66 -10.21 -14.47 -9.44
C SER A 66 -8.71 -14.62 -9.72
N MET A 67 -8.16 -13.83 -10.64
CA MET A 67 -6.73 -13.84 -10.97
C MET A 67 -5.86 -13.39 -9.78
N ILE A 68 -6.29 -12.36 -9.05
CA ILE A 68 -5.57 -11.87 -7.86
C ILE A 68 -5.57 -12.91 -6.76
N LYS A 69 -6.75 -13.49 -6.49
CA LYS A 69 -6.91 -14.55 -5.49
C LYS A 69 -6.05 -15.77 -5.81
N SER A 70 -6.09 -16.25 -7.06
CA SER A 70 -5.27 -17.38 -7.48
C SER A 70 -3.78 -17.11 -7.30
N ARG A 71 -3.31 -15.94 -7.76
CA ARG A 71 -1.90 -15.59 -7.67
C ARG A 71 -1.42 -15.44 -6.23
N ARG A 72 -2.25 -14.86 -5.36
CA ARG A 72 -1.95 -14.77 -3.93
C ARG A 72 -1.77 -16.15 -3.30
N LEU A 73 -2.67 -17.10 -3.61
CA LEU A 73 -2.54 -18.47 -3.15
C LEU A 73 -1.27 -19.16 -3.67
N ASP A 74 -0.86 -18.87 -4.91
CA ASP A 74 0.39 -19.43 -5.46
C ASP A 74 1.61 -18.87 -4.76
N LEU A 75 1.66 -17.55 -4.49
CA LEU A 75 2.74 -16.92 -3.74
C LEU A 75 2.81 -17.46 -2.29
N GLU A 76 1.68 -17.67 -1.64
CA GLU A 76 1.61 -18.28 -0.30
C GLU A 76 2.13 -19.72 -0.30
N LYS A 77 1.80 -20.51 -1.33
CA LYS A 77 2.35 -21.87 -1.48
C LYS A 77 3.86 -21.85 -1.71
N GLU A 78 4.35 -20.94 -2.55
CA GLU A 78 5.79 -20.79 -2.81
C GLU A 78 6.53 -20.37 -1.52
N GLN A 79 5.97 -19.45 -0.73
CA GLN A 79 6.53 -19.06 0.57
C GLN A 79 6.62 -20.25 1.53
N LYS A 80 5.54 -21.05 1.64
CA LYS A 80 5.52 -22.25 2.49
C LYS A 80 6.53 -23.30 2.00
N ALA A 81 6.72 -23.44 0.69
CA ALA A 81 7.70 -24.35 0.11
C ALA A 81 9.14 -23.94 0.50
N ILE A 82 9.46 -22.64 0.40
CA ILE A 82 10.77 -22.07 0.82
C ILE A 82 11.04 -22.36 2.30
N GLU A 83 10.05 -22.07 3.16
CA GLU A 83 10.18 -22.34 4.60
C GLU A 83 10.35 -23.84 4.92
N THR A 84 9.63 -24.69 4.22
CA THR A 84 9.72 -26.15 4.39
C THR A 84 11.08 -26.67 3.93
N GLU A 85 11.56 -26.21 2.78
CA GLU A 85 12.87 -26.59 2.25
C GLU A 85 13.99 -26.17 3.19
N TRP A 86 13.96 -24.92 3.68
CA TRP A 86 14.91 -24.44 4.66
C TRP A 86 14.91 -25.28 5.93
N ARG A 87 13.72 -25.55 6.49
CA ARG A 87 13.58 -26.36 7.71
C ARG A 87 14.12 -27.78 7.53
N ASN A 88 13.79 -28.40 6.39
CA ASN A 88 14.28 -29.74 6.07
C ASN A 88 15.81 -29.75 5.92
N GLY A 89 16.38 -28.73 5.30
CA GLY A 89 17.82 -28.58 5.19
C GLY A 89 18.51 -28.44 6.56
N MET A 90 17.97 -27.60 7.45
CA MET A 90 18.49 -27.42 8.81
C MET A 90 18.37 -28.69 9.65
N THR A 91 17.23 -29.39 9.55
CA THR A 91 17.02 -30.69 10.21
C THR A 91 18.02 -31.72 9.70
N GLY A 92 18.27 -31.76 8.38
CA GLY A 92 19.28 -32.64 7.80
C GLY A 92 20.69 -32.38 8.33
N LEU A 93 21.07 -31.11 8.49
CA LEU A 93 22.37 -30.74 9.11
C LEU A 93 22.45 -31.20 10.58
N GLN A 94 21.38 -30.99 11.34
CA GLN A 94 21.33 -31.43 12.74
C GLN A 94 21.47 -32.96 12.85
N ASN A 95 20.79 -33.71 11.99
CA ASN A 95 20.90 -35.16 11.97
C ASN A 95 22.32 -35.62 11.62
N ARG A 96 22.96 -35.00 10.59
CA ARG A 96 24.36 -35.29 10.25
C ARG A 96 25.31 -35.00 11.43
N ALA A 97 25.11 -33.89 12.16
CA ALA A 97 25.89 -33.56 13.35
C ALA A 97 25.71 -34.62 14.45
N ASN A 98 24.49 -35.03 14.71
CA ASN A 98 24.16 -36.05 15.69
C ASN A 98 24.77 -37.43 15.35
N GLU A 99 24.71 -37.82 14.08
CA GLU A 99 25.32 -39.05 13.57
C GLU A 99 26.84 -39.03 13.68
N PHE A 100 27.46 -37.88 13.37
CA PHE A 100 28.89 -37.71 13.52
C PHE A 100 29.31 -37.83 15.00
N GLN A 101 28.60 -37.18 15.92
CA GLN A 101 28.87 -37.26 17.36
C GLN A 101 28.76 -38.67 17.91
N LYS A 102 27.87 -39.53 17.39
CA LYS A 102 27.71 -40.93 17.81
C LYS A 102 28.95 -41.79 17.55
N LYS A 103 29.85 -41.38 16.64
CA LYS A 103 31.10 -42.08 16.39
C LYS A 103 32.11 -41.97 17.55
N GLY A 104 31.91 -41.00 18.48
CA GLY A 104 32.64 -40.85 19.73
C GLY A 104 34.16 -40.81 19.55
N ASN A 105 34.88 -41.62 20.34
CA ASN A 105 36.35 -41.65 20.34
C ASN A 105 36.98 -42.20 19.07
N ALA A 106 36.21 -42.67 18.08
CA ALA A 106 36.73 -43.11 16.80
C ALA A 106 37.03 -41.91 15.82
N ILE A 107 36.68 -40.67 16.24
CA ILE A 107 36.89 -39.50 15.40
C ILE A 107 38.29 -38.93 15.67
N THR A 108 39.06 -38.76 14.59
CA THR A 108 40.33 -38.03 14.64
C THR A 108 40.11 -36.52 14.64
N GLN A 109 41.07 -35.76 15.17
CA GLN A 109 41.00 -34.30 15.16
C GLN A 109 40.81 -33.73 13.78
N GLN A 110 41.54 -34.26 12.76
CA GLN A 110 41.45 -33.83 11.38
C GLN A 110 40.04 -34.07 10.77
N GLU A 111 39.43 -35.21 11.06
CA GLU A 111 38.05 -35.51 10.65
C GLU A 111 37.04 -34.57 11.30
N ALA A 112 37.23 -34.23 12.58
CA ALA A 112 36.36 -33.27 13.27
C ALA A 112 36.44 -31.87 12.66
N GLU A 113 37.62 -31.36 12.42
CA GLU A 113 37.84 -30.05 11.78
C GLU A 113 37.25 -30.00 10.35
N LYS A 114 37.48 -31.04 9.56
CA LYS A 114 36.88 -31.15 8.22
C LYS A 114 35.37 -31.17 8.25
N PHE A 115 34.80 -31.98 9.15
CA PHE A 115 33.35 -32.09 9.30
C PHE A 115 32.71 -30.79 9.73
N GLN A 116 33.35 -30.06 10.67
CA GLN A 116 32.90 -28.74 11.12
C GLN A 116 32.88 -27.74 9.95
N GLY A 117 33.91 -27.73 9.13
CA GLY A 117 33.98 -26.91 7.92
C GLY A 117 32.84 -27.23 6.94
N GLU A 118 32.59 -28.54 6.71
CA GLU A 118 31.52 -29.00 5.82
C GLU A 118 30.12 -28.57 6.35
N LEU A 119 29.88 -28.70 7.66
CA LEU A 119 28.61 -28.26 8.27
C LEU A 119 28.41 -26.76 8.11
N GLN A 120 29.45 -25.96 8.39
CA GLN A 120 29.39 -24.50 8.25
C GLN A 120 29.11 -24.09 6.80
N GLN A 121 29.80 -24.70 5.85
CA GLN A 121 29.57 -24.44 4.44
C GLN A 121 28.15 -24.82 4.00
N ALA A 122 27.65 -26.00 4.42
CA ALA A 122 26.32 -26.44 4.11
C ALA A 122 25.24 -25.54 4.72
N GLN A 123 25.45 -25.07 5.95
CA GLN A 123 24.57 -24.10 6.58
C GLN A 123 24.50 -22.79 5.79
N GLN A 124 25.68 -22.25 5.39
CA GLN A 124 25.74 -21.03 4.59
C GLN A 124 25.01 -21.20 3.24
N GLN A 125 25.13 -22.37 2.61
CA GLN A 125 24.42 -22.66 1.35
C GLN A 125 22.90 -22.70 1.54
N ILE A 126 22.42 -23.31 2.63
CA ILE A 126 20.98 -23.37 2.94
C ILE A 126 20.42 -21.96 3.19
N GLU A 127 21.13 -21.14 3.97
CA GLU A 127 20.72 -19.76 4.26
C GLU A 127 20.77 -18.89 2.98
N ALA A 128 21.83 -18.98 2.19
CA ALA A 128 21.95 -18.25 0.92
C ALA A 128 20.82 -18.63 -0.05
N LYS A 129 20.50 -19.93 -0.12
CA LYS A 129 19.38 -20.42 -0.94
C LYS A 129 18.04 -19.84 -0.50
N LYS A 130 17.74 -19.88 0.81
CA LYS A 130 16.52 -19.28 1.38
C LYS A 130 16.45 -17.80 1.05
N GLN A 131 17.53 -17.06 1.25
CA GLN A 131 17.59 -15.63 0.97
C GLN A 131 17.32 -15.34 -0.52
N GLY A 132 17.97 -16.06 -1.43
CA GLY A 132 17.76 -15.90 -2.87
C GLY A 132 16.33 -16.22 -3.30
N GLN A 133 15.74 -17.29 -2.77
CA GLN A 133 14.34 -17.66 -3.04
C GLN A 133 13.36 -16.61 -2.50
N THR A 134 13.58 -16.12 -1.27
CA THR A 134 12.75 -15.07 -0.67
C THR A 134 12.83 -13.76 -1.46
N GLN A 135 14.02 -13.38 -1.90
CA GLN A 135 14.21 -12.21 -2.77
C GLN A 135 13.44 -12.37 -4.08
N SER A 136 13.58 -13.52 -4.75
CA SER A 136 12.85 -13.82 -5.98
C SER A 136 11.33 -13.79 -5.79
N LEU A 137 10.83 -14.32 -4.68
CA LEU A 137 9.40 -14.29 -4.33
C LEU A 137 8.90 -12.86 -4.14
N SER A 138 9.67 -12.02 -3.44
CA SER A 138 9.37 -10.60 -3.25
C SER A 138 9.29 -9.86 -4.58
N GLU A 139 10.24 -10.09 -5.48
CA GLU A 139 10.22 -9.49 -6.82
C GLU A 139 9.02 -9.93 -7.66
N LYS A 140 8.66 -11.23 -7.60
CA LYS A 140 7.46 -11.76 -8.27
C LYS A 140 6.19 -11.10 -7.72
N SER A 141 6.10 -10.94 -6.40
CA SER A 141 4.97 -10.28 -5.75
C SER A 141 4.85 -8.81 -6.18
N TYR A 142 5.97 -8.09 -6.16
CA TYR A 142 6.01 -6.69 -6.58
C TYR A 142 5.57 -6.52 -8.05
N LYS A 143 6.18 -7.29 -8.97
CA LYS A 143 5.82 -7.25 -10.39
C LYS A 143 4.35 -7.58 -10.64
N PHE A 144 3.82 -8.54 -9.89
CA PHE A 144 2.40 -8.88 -9.99
C PHE A 144 1.49 -7.74 -9.53
N MET A 145 1.82 -7.09 -8.40
CA MET A 145 1.03 -5.95 -7.91
C MET A 145 1.08 -4.75 -8.88
N ASP A 146 2.24 -4.48 -9.47
CA ASP A 146 2.42 -3.44 -10.47
C ASP A 146 1.59 -3.71 -11.75
N ASP A 147 1.61 -4.96 -12.23
CA ASP A 147 0.80 -5.41 -13.38
C ASP A 147 -0.71 -5.26 -13.10
N ILE A 148 -1.16 -5.67 -11.90
CA ILE A 148 -2.57 -5.51 -11.50
C ILE A 148 -2.96 -4.03 -11.41
N GLN A 149 -2.12 -3.18 -10.83
CA GLN A 149 -2.38 -1.76 -10.75
C GLN A 149 -2.49 -1.11 -12.14
N THR A 150 -1.62 -1.50 -13.06
CA THR A 150 -1.67 -1.04 -14.44
C THR A 150 -2.95 -1.47 -15.14
N LYS A 151 -3.30 -2.76 -15.04
CA LYS A 151 -4.55 -3.30 -15.62
C LYS A 151 -5.81 -2.67 -15.02
N LEU A 152 -5.79 -2.37 -13.71
CA LEU A 152 -6.89 -1.66 -13.05
C LEU A 152 -7.03 -0.23 -13.57
N LYS A 153 -5.91 0.50 -13.71
CA LYS A 153 -5.93 1.85 -14.29
C LYS A 153 -6.47 1.85 -15.72
N ASP A 154 -6.02 0.92 -16.56
CA ASP A 154 -6.49 0.78 -17.93
C ASP A 154 -7.99 0.43 -18.00
N PHE A 155 -8.43 -0.45 -17.11
CA PHE A 155 -9.85 -0.79 -17.01
C PHE A 155 -10.68 0.42 -16.56
N LEU A 156 -10.25 1.13 -15.52
CA LEU A 156 -10.97 2.30 -15.01
C LEU A 156 -11.02 3.45 -16.02
N ALA A 157 -9.96 3.63 -16.81
CA ALA A 157 -9.97 4.60 -17.90
C ALA A 157 -11.04 4.29 -18.97
N ASP A 158 -11.19 3.00 -19.33
CA ASP A 158 -12.23 2.55 -20.24
C ASP A 158 -13.64 2.66 -19.61
N TYR A 159 -13.79 2.18 -18.38
CA TYR A 159 -15.05 2.23 -17.61
C TYR A 159 -15.57 3.66 -17.42
N ASN A 160 -14.66 4.61 -17.22
CA ASN A 160 -15.01 6.01 -16.96
C ASN A 160 -15.40 6.81 -18.22
N LYS A 161 -15.21 6.26 -19.42
CA LYS A 161 -15.59 6.99 -20.67
C LYS A 161 -17.06 7.38 -20.68
N ASP A 162 -17.93 6.51 -20.17
CA ASP A 162 -19.37 6.74 -20.11
C ASP A 162 -19.84 7.32 -18.78
N LYS A 163 -19.14 7.04 -17.68
CA LYS A 163 -19.53 7.43 -16.32
C LYS A 163 -19.17 8.88 -15.96
N LYS A 164 -18.09 9.40 -16.55
CA LYS A 164 -17.64 10.79 -16.40
C LYS A 164 -17.23 11.20 -14.98
N TYR A 165 -16.82 10.26 -14.12
CA TYR A 165 -16.23 10.59 -12.82
C TYR A 165 -14.96 11.43 -12.99
N GLN A 166 -14.79 12.44 -12.15
CA GLN A 166 -13.54 13.23 -12.08
C GLN A 166 -12.48 12.49 -11.26
N TYR A 167 -12.91 11.77 -10.22
CA TYR A 167 -12.04 10.98 -9.37
C TYR A 167 -12.66 9.60 -9.10
N ILE A 168 -11.82 8.57 -9.16
CA ILE A 168 -12.14 7.26 -8.62
C ILE A 168 -11.10 6.98 -7.55
N LEU A 169 -11.52 7.03 -6.30
CA LEU A 169 -10.66 6.87 -5.12
C LEU A 169 -10.59 5.41 -4.71
N THR A 170 -9.53 5.02 -4.02
CA THR A 170 -9.42 3.71 -3.40
C THR A 170 -9.58 3.80 -1.89
N THR A 171 -10.29 2.86 -1.29
CA THR A 171 -10.48 2.71 0.15
C THR A 171 -10.08 1.30 0.59
N GLY A 172 -9.85 1.09 1.88
CA GLY A 172 -9.44 -0.21 2.43
C GLY A 172 -7.92 -0.33 2.64
N THR A 173 -7.46 -1.55 2.98
CA THR A 173 -6.06 -1.90 3.31
C THR A 173 -5.50 -1.25 4.59
N GLY A 174 -6.39 -0.88 5.54
CA GLY A 174 -5.97 -0.42 6.88
C GLY A 174 -5.47 1.02 6.96
N MET A 175 -5.51 1.78 5.87
CA MET A 175 -5.19 3.21 5.83
C MET A 175 -6.36 4.00 5.24
N ASP A 176 -7.55 3.82 5.80
CA ASP A 176 -8.76 4.52 5.38
C ASP A 176 -8.75 5.94 5.97
N TYR A 177 -8.32 6.90 5.15
CA TYR A 177 -8.42 8.33 5.50
C TYR A 177 -9.83 8.88 5.28
N MET A 178 -10.74 8.09 4.72
CA MET A 178 -12.11 8.48 4.43
C MET A 178 -13.03 8.01 5.56
N LEU A 179 -13.36 8.92 6.46
CA LEU A 179 -14.21 8.65 7.64
C LEU A 179 -15.67 8.40 7.30
N TYR A 180 -16.15 8.94 6.19
CA TYR A 180 -17.50 8.77 5.67
C TYR A 180 -17.46 8.64 4.16
N LYS A 181 -18.25 7.72 3.63
CA LYS A 181 -18.47 7.51 2.20
C LYS A 181 -19.93 7.14 1.97
N ASP A 182 -20.54 7.69 0.95
CA ASP A 182 -21.88 7.32 0.54
C ASP A 182 -21.81 6.06 -0.33
N ASP A 183 -22.55 5.02 0.05
CA ASP A 183 -22.54 3.73 -0.67
C ASP A 183 -23.03 3.84 -2.12
N SER A 184 -23.81 4.87 -2.45
CA SER A 184 -24.24 5.14 -3.83
C SER A 184 -23.07 5.47 -4.78
N LEU A 185 -21.91 5.88 -4.24
CA LEU A 185 -20.69 6.18 -4.97
C LEU A 185 -19.73 4.96 -5.10
N ASN A 186 -20.14 3.81 -4.53
CA ASN A 186 -19.36 2.59 -4.56
C ASN A 186 -19.49 1.88 -5.92
N VAL A 187 -18.40 1.82 -6.68
CA VAL A 187 -18.34 1.13 -7.98
C VAL A 187 -17.56 -0.18 -7.91
N THR A 188 -17.28 -0.69 -6.72
CA THR A 188 -16.43 -1.86 -6.49
C THR A 188 -16.94 -3.10 -7.23
N ASP A 189 -18.22 -3.40 -7.14
CA ASP A 189 -18.78 -4.61 -7.77
C ASP A 189 -18.76 -4.54 -9.30
N ASP A 190 -19.00 -3.37 -9.88
CA ASP A 190 -18.87 -3.15 -11.32
C ASP A 190 -17.42 -3.38 -11.77
N VAL A 191 -16.46 -2.84 -11.01
CA VAL A 191 -15.02 -3.00 -11.29
C VAL A 191 -14.59 -4.46 -11.16
N ILE A 192 -15.02 -5.17 -10.12
CA ILE A 192 -14.74 -6.61 -9.95
C ILE A 192 -15.26 -7.42 -11.14
N LYS A 193 -16.51 -7.18 -11.51
CA LYS A 193 -17.15 -7.90 -12.62
C LYS A 193 -16.40 -7.63 -13.94
N GLY A 194 -16.15 -6.38 -14.26
CA GLY A 194 -15.46 -5.99 -15.48
C GLY A 194 -14.01 -6.47 -15.53
N MET A 195 -13.27 -6.38 -14.43
CA MET A 195 -11.90 -6.89 -14.34
C MET A 195 -11.86 -8.42 -14.49
N ASN A 196 -12.78 -9.17 -13.88
CA ASN A 196 -12.83 -10.63 -14.05
C ASN A 196 -13.06 -11.02 -15.52
N ILE A 197 -13.91 -10.32 -16.26
CA ILE A 197 -14.12 -10.52 -17.68
C ILE A 197 -12.84 -10.20 -18.46
N LYS A 198 -12.30 -8.99 -18.33
CA LYS A 198 -11.11 -8.50 -19.05
C LYS A 198 -9.87 -9.39 -18.82
N LEU A 199 -9.72 -9.95 -17.61
CA LEU A 199 -8.60 -10.81 -17.26
C LEU A 199 -8.80 -12.26 -17.69
N SER A 200 -10.05 -12.72 -17.91
CA SER A 200 -10.33 -14.06 -18.43
C SER A 200 -10.12 -14.18 -19.95
N GLU A 201 -10.29 -13.10 -20.68
CA GLU A 201 -10.16 -13.06 -22.17
C GLU A 201 -8.71 -13.12 -22.66
N LYS A 202 -7.73 -12.90 -21.78
CA LYS A 202 -6.28 -12.90 -22.09
C LYS A 202 -5.55 -14.23 -21.79
N LYS A 203 -6.28 -15.33 -21.70
CA LYS A 203 -5.68 -16.67 -21.54
C LYS A 203 -5.39 -17.34 -22.87
#